data_dd0408bab6d54ebbe3d82bbdcf068901
#
_entry.id   dd0408bab6d54ebbe3d82bbdcf068901
#
_cell.length_a   1.000
_cell.length_b   1.000
_cell.length_c   1.000
_cell.angle_alpha   90.00
_cell.angle_beta   90.00
_cell.angle_gamma   90.00
#
_symmetry.space_group_name_H-M   'P 1'
#
loop_
_entity.id
_entity.type
_entity.pdbx_description
1 polymer ?
#
loop_
_entity_poly.entity_id
_entity_poly.type
_entity_poly.pdbx_seq_one_letter_code
_entity_poly.pdbx_strand_id
1 'polypeptide(L)'
;MLGFIREIAVEAGKIAVEGGSRLTASEIHVKGTPTDLVTETDRKVEAYLTGRIRERFPDHGIFGEESGETAGAGEYRWVIDPIDGTVNFIHGFPYYSISIALQKQGKTVAGVVYSPRLNELYAAAAGHGAALNGQPLRVSGCAALADSLLATGFACVRAGIRPDNLELLPGIVRQIQGIRRNGSAALDLCNVAAGRFDGYWEFCLNLYDVAAGALILQEAGG
;
A
#
# COMPACT_ATOMS: atom_id res chain seq x y z
N MET A 1 8.94 18.03 0.09
CA MET A 1 8.94 16.61 -0.28
C MET A 1 7.51 16.03 -0.23
N LEU A 2 6.84 16.00 0.92
CA LEU A 2 5.49 15.39 1.06
C LEU A 2 4.45 15.95 0.09
N GLY A 3 4.46 17.27 -0.20
CA GLY A 3 3.56 17.88 -1.18
C GLY A 3 3.74 17.31 -2.59
N PHE A 4 4.97 17.05 -3.01
CA PHE A 4 5.26 16.41 -4.30
C PHE A 4 4.73 14.96 -4.35
N ILE A 5 4.93 14.18 -3.26
CA ILE A 5 4.42 12.81 -3.21
C ILE A 5 2.89 12.79 -3.33
N ARG A 6 2.20 13.69 -2.62
CA ARG A 6 0.74 13.83 -2.71
C ARG A 6 0.27 14.16 -4.12
N GLU A 7 0.95 15.10 -4.79
CA GLU A 7 0.63 15.50 -6.16
C GLU A 7 0.72 14.31 -7.11
N ILE A 8 1.87 13.61 -7.14
CA ILE A 8 2.07 12.50 -8.07
C ILE A 8 1.19 11.30 -7.75
N ALA A 9 0.84 11.05 -6.47
CA ALA A 9 -0.09 9.99 -6.08
C ALA A 9 -1.51 10.26 -6.60
N VAL A 10 -1.99 11.50 -6.54
CA VAL A 10 -3.32 11.88 -7.05
C VAL A 10 -3.37 11.74 -8.57
N GLU A 11 -2.34 12.19 -9.30
CA GLU A 11 -2.29 12.04 -10.76
C GLU A 11 -2.18 10.56 -11.18
N ALA A 12 -1.36 9.77 -10.47
CA ALA A 12 -1.28 8.32 -10.66
C ALA A 12 -2.64 7.64 -10.44
N GLY A 13 -3.39 8.09 -9.43
CA GLY A 13 -4.75 7.60 -9.16
C GLY A 13 -5.73 7.88 -10.30
N LYS A 14 -5.61 9.01 -11.00
CA LYS A 14 -6.43 9.30 -12.20
C LYS A 14 -6.11 8.30 -13.33
N ILE A 15 -4.83 8.02 -13.55
CA ILE A 15 -4.39 7.02 -14.54
C ILE A 15 -4.98 5.64 -14.19
N ALA A 16 -4.92 5.25 -12.92
CA ALA A 16 -5.49 3.99 -12.45
C ALA A 16 -7.01 3.92 -12.67
N VAL A 17 -7.76 4.96 -12.32
CA VAL A 17 -9.22 5.01 -12.52
C VAL A 17 -9.59 4.93 -14.00
N GLU A 18 -8.88 5.66 -14.87
CA GLU A 18 -9.10 5.62 -16.31
C GLU A 18 -8.79 4.23 -16.88
N GLY A 19 -7.64 3.63 -16.50
CA GLY A 19 -7.24 2.29 -16.91
C GLY A 19 -8.26 1.24 -16.48
N GLY A 20 -8.69 1.26 -15.21
CA GLY A 20 -9.69 0.32 -14.70
C GLY A 20 -11.05 0.40 -15.38
N SER A 21 -11.46 1.60 -15.83
CA SER A 21 -12.73 1.78 -16.55
C SER A 21 -12.74 1.18 -17.96
N ARG A 22 -11.57 0.88 -18.53
CA ARG A 22 -11.36 0.38 -19.88
C ARG A 22 -10.64 -0.97 -19.92
N LEU A 23 -10.40 -1.58 -18.74
CA LEU A 23 -9.61 -2.80 -18.63
C LEU A 23 -10.23 -3.94 -19.45
N THR A 24 -9.40 -4.55 -20.27
CA THR A 24 -9.75 -5.73 -21.08
C THR A 24 -8.94 -6.95 -20.65
N ALA A 25 -9.42 -8.14 -20.95
CA ALA A 25 -8.73 -9.38 -20.60
C ALA A 25 -7.31 -9.48 -21.20
N SER A 26 -7.07 -8.86 -22.37
CA SER A 26 -5.75 -8.84 -23.00
C SER A 26 -4.70 -7.98 -22.29
N GLU A 27 -5.12 -7.10 -21.37
CA GLU A 27 -4.25 -6.24 -20.59
C GLU A 27 -3.88 -6.83 -19.22
N ILE A 28 -4.41 -8.03 -18.92
CA ILE A 28 -4.12 -8.76 -17.66
C ILE A 28 -3.07 -9.82 -17.94
N HIS A 29 -1.99 -9.80 -17.20
CA HIS A 29 -0.87 -10.73 -17.37
C HIS A 29 -0.58 -11.47 -16.06
N VAL A 30 -0.04 -12.68 -16.17
CA VAL A 30 0.46 -13.48 -15.04
C VAL A 30 1.95 -13.19 -14.83
N LYS A 31 2.36 -12.87 -13.61
CA LYS A 31 3.77 -12.66 -13.24
C LYS A 31 4.48 -14.00 -12.96
N GLY A 32 4.24 -14.58 -11.82
CA GLY A 32 4.93 -15.80 -11.35
C GLY A 32 4.01 -17.01 -11.23
N THR A 33 2.86 -16.84 -10.58
CA THR A 33 1.85 -17.88 -10.40
C THR A 33 0.53 -17.45 -11.02
N PRO A 34 -0.41 -18.39 -11.32
CA PRO A 34 -1.71 -18.04 -11.91
C PRO A 34 -2.53 -17.02 -11.11
N THR A 35 -2.20 -16.83 -9.85
CA THR A 35 -2.87 -15.87 -8.93
C THR A 35 -2.07 -14.60 -8.71
N ASP A 36 -0.89 -14.48 -9.29
CA ASP A 36 -0.04 -13.29 -9.25
C ASP A 36 -0.20 -12.52 -10.57
N LEU A 37 -1.00 -11.47 -10.53
CA LEU A 37 -1.49 -10.76 -11.70
C LEU A 37 -0.93 -9.33 -11.75
N VAL A 38 -0.75 -8.85 -12.96
CA VAL A 38 -0.39 -7.46 -13.28
C VAL A 38 -1.22 -6.98 -14.47
N THR A 39 -1.51 -5.70 -14.53
CA THR A 39 -2.18 -5.10 -15.69
C THR A 39 -1.27 -4.11 -16.40
N GLU A 40 -1.60 -3.77 -17.64
CA GLU A 40 -0.92 -2.67 -18.34
C GLU A 40 -1.08 -1.33 -17.60
N THR A 41 -2.11 -1.21 -16.75
CA THR A 41 -2.33 -0.02 -15.94
C THR A 41 -1.31 0.08 -14.81
N ASP A 42 -0.94 -1.01 -14.15
CA ASP A 42 0.14 -1.03 -13.13
C ASP A 42 1.43 -0.48 -13.73
N ARG A 43 1.82 -0.97 -14.91
CA ARG A 43 3.02 -0.52 -15.63
C ARG A 43 2.95 0.96 -16.02
N LYS A 44 1.79 1.45 -16.49
CA LYS A 44 1.60 2.86 -16.84
C LYS A 44 1.70 3.77 -15.62
N VAL A 45 1.11 3.37 -14.50
CA VAL A 45 1.17 4.10 -13.23
C VAL A 45 2.62 4.15 -12.72
N GLU A 46 3.33 3.02 -12.70
CA GLU A 46 4.73 2.99 -12.26
C GLU A 46 5.65 3.81 -13.18
N ALA A 47 5.46 3.71 -14.49
CA ALA A 47 6.23 4.52 -15.46
C ALA A 47 6.01 6.03 -15.26
N TYR A 48 4.76 6.45 -15.01
CA TYR A 48 4.44 7.84 -14.69
C TYR A 48 5.15 8.29 -13.41
N LEU A 49 5.02 7.53 -12.31
CA LEU A 49 5.64 7.86 -11.03
C LEU A 49 7.16 7.94 -11.14
N THR A 50 7.78 6.94 -11.76
CA THR A 50 9.22 6.87 -11.99
C THR A 50 9.71 8.04 -12.84
N GLY A 51 8.98 8.40 -13.90
CA GLY A 51 9.28 9.54 -14.76
C GLY A 51 9.30 10.85 -13.98
N ARG A 52 8.25 11.12 -13.20
CA ARG A 52 8.14 12.35 -12.37
C ARG A 52 9.22 12.41 -11.29
N ILE A 53 9.56 11.26 -10.70
CA ILE A 53 10.63 11.19 -9.70
C ILE A 53 11.99 11.48 -10.33
N ARG A 54 12.31 10.85 -11.45
CA ARG A 54 13.60 11.05 -12.14
C ARG A 54 13.79 12.47 -12.67
N GLU A 55 12.71 13.09 -13.16
CA GLU A 55 12.73 14.48 -13.59
C GLU A 55 13.15 15.44 -12.46
N ARG A 56 12.65 15.20 -11.24
CA ARG A 56 12.86 16.09 -10.09
C ARG A 56 14.03 15.69 -9.20
N PHE A 57 14.34 14.40 -9.14
CA PHE A 57 15.34 13.81 -8.24
C PHE A 57 16.17 12.74 -8.99
N PRO A 58 16.99 13.16 -9.98
CA PRO A 58 17.72 12.23 -10.86
C PRO A 58 18.68 11.29 -10.10
N ASP A 59 19.20 11.71 -8.95
CA ASP A 59 20.17 10.96 -8.16
C ASP A 59 19.54 9.98 -7.14
N HIS A 60 18.21 9.97 -7.01
CA HIS A 60 17.54 9.08 -6.08
C HIS A 60 17.38 7.68 -6.67
N GLY A 61 17.56 6.63 -5.84
CA GLY A 61 17.20 5.26 -6.19
C GLY A 61 15.68 5.08 -6.25
N ILE A 62 15.24 4.09 -7.01
CA ILE A 62 13.82 3.70 -7.10
C ILE A 62 13.73 2.19 -6.97
N PHE A 63 12.81 1.73 -6.12
CA PHE A 63 12.40 0.35 -5.97
C PHE A 63 10.90 0.26 -6.25
N GLY A 64 10.55 -0.17 -7.44
CA GLY A 64 9.17 -0.39 -7.89
C GLY A 64 8.80 -1.86 -7.89
N GLU A 65 7.52 -2.15 -7.77
CA GLU A 65 7.00 -3.51 -7.84
C GLU A 65 7.25 -4.13 -9.22
N GLU A 66 7.03 -3.35 -10.30
CA GLU A 66 7.06 -3.85 -11.67
C GLU A 66 8.47 -3.79 -12.29
N SER A 67 9.21 -2.73 -12.01
CA SER A 67 10.54 -2.50 -12.60
C SER A 67 11.69 -3.00 -11.73
N GLY A 68 11.41 -3.38 -10.47
CA GLY A 68 12.46 -3.77 -9.53
C GLY A 68 13.28 -2.58 -9.03
N GLU A 69 14.51 -2.85 -8.61
CA GLU A 69 15.39 -1.85 -8.00
C GLU A 69 16.32 -1.20 -9.03
N THR A 70 16.33 0.12 -9.06
CA THR A 70 17.31 0.95 -9.76
C THR A 70 18.09 1.75 -8.71
N ALA A 71 19.39 1.50 -8.63
CA ALA A 71 20.26 2.21 -7.69
C ALA A 71 20.33 3.70 -8.03
N GLY A 72 20.40 4.55 -6.99
CA GLY A 72 20.72 5.96 -7.10
C GLY A 72 22.11 6.27 -6.57
N ALA A 73 22.62 7.46 -6.86
CA ALA A 73 23.91 7.92 -6.35
C ALA A 73 23.82 8.51 -4.94
N GLY A 74 22.59 8.80 -4.45
CA GLY A 74 22.34 9.49 -3.19
C GLY A 74 21.86 8.57 -2.06
N GLU A 75 21.54 9.20 -0.91
CA GLU A 75 21.05 8.50 0.28
C GLU A 75 19.56 8.17 0.21
N TYR A 76 18.85 8.64 -0.81
CA TYR A 76 17.41 8.54 -0.93
C TYR A 76 17.00 7.45 -1.91
N ARG A 77 15.96 6.69 -1.54
CA ARG A 77 15.32 5.68 -2.37
C ARG A 77 13.81 5.83 -2.29
N TRP A 78 13.16 5.80 -3.42
CA TRP A 78 11.71 5.72 -3.54
C TRP A 78 11.29 4.25 -3.53
N VAL A 79 10.21 3.95 -2.84
CA VAL A 79 9.60 2.62 -2.80
C VAL A 79 8.16 2.79 -3.29
N ILE A 80 7.79 2.07 -4.35
CA ILE A 80 6.55 2.31 -5.10
C ILE A 80 5.82 1.00 -5.32
N ASP A 81 4.54 1.00 -4.96
CA ASP A 81 3.55 0.05 -5.44
C ASP A 81 2.54 0.84 -6.29
N PRO A 82 2.47 0.59 -7.60
CA PRO A 82 1.59 1.31 -8.50
C PRO A 82 0.11 1.03 -8.27
N ILE A 83 -0.26 -0.22 -7.93
CA ILE A 83 -1.64 -0.61 -7.61
C ILE A 83 -1.63 -1.73 -6.55
N ASP A 84 -1.47 -1.36 -5.27
CA ASP A 84 -1.68 -2.30 -4.19
C ASP A 84 -3.14 -2.76 -4.16
N GLY A 85 -3.34 -4.04 -4.40
CA GLY A 85 -4.66 -4.64 -4.59
C GLY A 85 -5.04 -4.87 -6.06
N THR A 86 -4.10 -5.29 -6.92
CA THR A 86 -4.31 -5.56 -8.36
C THR A 86 -5.50 -6.49 -8.63
N VAL A 87 -5.73 -7.51 -7.79
CA VAL A 87 -6.91 -8.39 -7.94
C VAL A 87 -8.22 -7.61 -7.77
N ASN A 88 -8.29 -6.73 -6.76
CA ASN A 88 -9.46 -5.86 -6.57
C ASN A 88 -9.66 -4.92 -7.77
N PHE A 89 -8.56 -4.34 -8.25
CA PHE A 89 -8.56 -3.48 -9.43
C PHE A 89 -9.14 -4.20 -10.66
N ILE A 90 -8.66 -5.40 -10.95
CA ILE A 90 -9.12 -6.25 -12.06
C ILE A 90 -10.63 -6.55 -11.97
N HIS A 91 -11.13 -6.81 -10.76
CA HIS A 91 -12.54 -7.11 -10.53
C HIS A 91 -13.43 -5.87 -10.34
N GLY A 92 -12.88 -4.65 -10.49
CA GLY A 92 -13.63 -3.40 -10.30
C GLY A 92 -14.04 -3.16 -8.84
N PHE A 93 -13.45 -3.89 -7.88
CA PHE A 93 -13.69 -3.65 -6.46
C PHE A 93 -12.90 -2.42 -6.00
N PRO A 94 -13.54 -1.43 -5.31
CA PRO A 94 -12.97 -0.10 -5.13
C PRO A 94 -11.87 0.00 -4.06
N TYR A 95 -11.37 -1.12 -3.54
CA TYR A 95 -10.39 -1.18 -2.47
C TYR A 95 -8.99 -1.52 -3.00
N TYR A 96 -8.35 -0.52 -3.59
CA TYR A 96 -6.97 -0.54 -4.07
C TYR A 96 -6.33 0.83 -3.91
N SER A 97 -5.01 0.91 -3.93
CA SER A 97 -4.29 2.15 -3.68
C SER A 97 -2.99 2.28 -4.49
N ILE A 98 -2.53 3.51 -4.62
CA ILE A 98 -1.16 3.86 -5.01
C ILE A 98 -0.37 4.08 -3.73
N SER A 99 0.72 3.35 -3.54
CA SER A 99 1.57 3.43 -2.36
C SER A 99 2.95 3.98 -2.74
N ILE A 100 3.37 5.08 -2.12
CA ILE A 100 4.64 5.75 -2.40
C ILE A 100 5.34 6.09 -1.09
N ALA A 101 6.53 5.56 -0.89
CA ALA A 101 7.38 5.90 0.24
C ALA A 101 8.71 6.49 -0.23
N LEU A 102 9.24 7.44 0.53
CA LEU A 102 10.60 7.92 0.42
C LEU A 102 11.41 7.42 1.61
N GLN A 103 12.48 6.72 1.33
CA GLN A 103 13.46 6.30 2.33
C GLN A 103 14.71 7.17 2.26
N LYS A 104 15.33 7.42 3.42
CA LYS A 104 16.68 7.94 3.57
C LYS A 104 17.51 6.92 4.34
N GLN A 105 18.59 6.44 3.74
CA GLN A 105 19.46 5.41 4.36
C GLN A 105 18.66 4.20 4.90
N GLY A 106 17.69 3.71 4.11
CA GLY A 106 16.84 2.57 4.46
C GLY A 106 15.68 2.86 5.42
N LYS A 107 15.58 4.06 5.99
CA LYS A 107 14.47 4.46 6.87
C LYS A 107 13.43 5.26 6.11
N THR A 108 12.16 4.88 6.20
CA THR A 108 11.05 5.63 5.59
C THR A 108 10.89 6.98 6.30
N VAL A 109 11.00 8.08 5.53
CA VAL A 109 10.92 9.45 6.05
C VAL A 109 9.70 10.22 5.56
N ALA A 110 9.05 9.75 4.50
CA ALA A 110 7.76 10.26 4.03
C ALA A 110 7.00 9.15 3.33
N GLY A 111 5.67 9.15 3.41
CA GLY A 111 4.82 8.16 2.77
C GLY A 111 3.45 8.73 2.42
N VAL A 112 2.91 8.26 1.32
CA VAL A 112 1.53 8.52 0.87
C VAL A 112 0.93 7.22 0.38
N VAL A 113 -0.30 6.96 0.82
CA VAL A 113 -1.18 5.92 0.28
C VAL A 113 -2.45 6.61 -0.20
N TYR A 114 -2.77 6.46 -1.48
CA TYR A 114 -3.95 7.10 -2.08
C TYR A 114 -4.88 6.07 -2.68
N SER A 115 -6.11 5.99 -2.15
CA SER A 115 -7.20 5.22 -2.74
C SER A 115 -8.06 6.13 -3.63
N PRO A 116 -7.96 6.03 -4.97
CA PRO A 116 -8.63 6.95 -5.86
C PRO A 116 -10.14 6.72 -5.93
N ARG A 117 -10.61 5.50 -5.71
CA ARG A 117 -12.04 5.16 -5.72
C ARG A 117 -12.76 5.58 -4.44
N LEU A 118 -12.06 5.62 -3.31
CA LEU A 118 -12.58 6.09 -2.03
C LEU A 118 -12.32 7.58 -1.81
N ASN A 119 -11.49 8.21 -2.66
CA ASN A 119 -11.01 9.58 -2.50
C ASN A 119 -10.34 9.79 -1.13
N GLU A 120 -9.52 8.84 -0.70
CA GLU A 120 -8.82 8.85 0.58
C GLU A 120 -7.33 8.95 0.34
N LEU A 121 -6.71 10.06 0.77
CA LEU A 121 -5.29 10.31 0.69
C LEU A 121 -4.70 10.34 2.09
N TYR A 122 -4.01 9.27 2.44
CA TYR A 122 -3.25 9.12 3.67
C TYR A 122 -1.82 9.60 3.44
N ALA A 123 -1.28 10.38 4.38
CA ALA A 123 0.06 10.93 4.24
C ALA A 123 0.73 11.12 5.60
N ALA A 124 2.03 10.84 5.65
CA ALA A 124 2.86 11.09 6.82
C ALA A 124 4.28 11.52 6.43
N ALA A 125 4.91 12.25 7.32
CA ALA A 125 6.35 12.46 7.32
C ALA A 125 6.88 12.20 8.73
N ALA A 126 8.06 11.57 8.84
CA ALA A 126 8.64 11.15 10.11
C ALA A 126 8.73 12.31 11.11
N GLY A 127 8.16 12.13 12.30
CA GLY A 127 8.09 13.11 13.38
C GLY A 127 7.06 14.23 13.19
N HIS A 128 6.16 14.13 12.20
CA HIS A 128 5.19 15.19 11.90
C HIS A 128 3.72 14.73 11.98
N GLY A 129 3.48 13.49 12.40
CA GLY A 129 2.16 12.89 12.45
C GLY A 129 1.64 12.44 11.09
N ALA A 130 0.48 11.79 11.12
CA ALA A 130 -0.23 11.30 9.94
C ALA A 130 -1.55 12.03 9.72
N ALA A 131 -2.01 12.09 8.47
CA ALA A 131 -3.28 12.72 8.11
C ALA A 131 -4.01 11.95 7.01
N LEU A 132 -5.36 11.95 7.06
CA LEU A 132 -6.27 11.54 5.99
C LEU A 132 -6.93 12.79 5.41
N ASN A 133 -6.75 13.05 4.13
CA ASN A 133 -7.29 14.23 3.45
C ASN A 133 -7.02 15.55 4.22
N GLY A 134 -5.83 15.63 4.85
CA GLY A 134 -5.39 16.79 5.63
C GLY A 134 -5.90 16.82 7.09
N GLN A 135 -6.76 15.89 7.51
CA GLN A 135 -7.20 15.77 8.89
C GLN A 135 -6.28 14.83 9.67
N PRO A 136 -5.83 15.19 10.88
CA PRO A 136 -4.95 14.35 11.68
C PRO A 136 -5.54 12.97 11.94
N LEU A 137 -4.71 11.93 11.87
CA LEU A 137 -5.05 10.55 12.18
C LEU A 137 -4.59 10.17 13.59
N ARG A 138 -5.32 9.23 14.17
CA ARG A 138 -4.91 8.55 15.40
C ARG A 138 -5.48 7.14 15.41
N VAL A 139 -4.68 6.16 15.84
CA VAL A 139 -5.12 4.78 16.07
C VAL A 139 -6.26 4.70 17.07
N SER A 140 -7.00 3.59 17.07
CA SER A 140 -8.05 3.34 18.03
C SER A 140 -7.50 3.23 19.46
N GLY A 141 -8.38 3.35 20.46
CA GLY A 141 -8.08 3.07 21.86
C GLY A 141 -8.45 1.64 22.28
N CYS A 142 -8.69 0.73 21.35
CA CYS A 142 -9.08 -0.64 21.64
C CYS A 142 -7.96 -1.35 22.43
N ALA A 143 -8.28 -1.80 23.64
CA ALA A 143 -7.31 -2.44 24.54
C ALA A 143 -7.55 -3.95 24.72
N ALA A 144 -8.69 -4.47 24.29
CA ALA A 144 -9.05 -5.85 24.43
C ALA A 144 -9.29 -6.53 23.08
N LEU A 145 -8.71 -7.70 22.89
CA LEU A 145 -8.87 -8.47 21.65
C LEU A 145 -10.35 -8.77 21.35
N ALA A 146 -11.15 -9.02 22.39
CA ALA A 146 -12.58 -9.27 22.24
C ALA A 146 -13.41 -8.10 21.66
N ASP A 147 -12.87 -6.88 21.74
CA ASP A 147 -13.49 -5.67 21.23
C ASP A 147 -12.95 -5.25 19.86
N SER A 148 -12.02 -6.03 19.31
CA SER A 148 -11.25 -5.62 18.13
C SER A 148 -11.89 -6.04 16.82
N LEU A 149 -11.74 -5.16 15.81
CA LEU A 149 -11.93 -5.44 14.40
C LEU A 149 -10.55 -5.53 13.74
N LEU A 150 -10.16 -6.72 13.30
CA LEU A 150 -8.86 -6.95 12.72
C LEU A 150 -8.92 -7.10 11.19
N ALA A 151 -7.79 -6.83 10.52
CA ALA A 151 -7.63 -7.14 9.10
C ALA A 151 -6.46 -8.10 8.87
N THR A 152 -6.49 -8.83 7.75
CA THR A 152 -5.45 -9.77 7.33
C THR A 152 -5.44 -9.95 5.82
N GLY A 153 -4.37 -10.58 5.32
CA GLY A 153 -4.25 -11.03 3.93
C GLY A 153 -3.61 -12.42 3.86
N PHE A 154 -3.43 -12.92 2.63
CA PHE A 154 -2.99 -14.29 2.36
C PHE A 154 -1.89 -14.37 1.29
N ALA A 155 -0.98 -13.40 1.25
CA ALA A 155 0.15 -13.43 0.31
C ALA A 155 1.01 -14.67 0.51
N CYS A 156 1.33 -15.02 1.77
CA CYS A 156 2.08 -16.23 2.12
C CYS A 156 1.40 -17.53 1.63
N VAL A 157 0.07 -17.62 1.71
CA VAL A 157 -0.68 -18.80 1.26
C VAL A 157 -0.55 -18.97 -0.26
N ARG A 158 -0.68 -17.88 -1.01
CA ARG A 158 -0.51 -17.89 -2.47
C ARG A 158 0.93 -18.24 -2.87
N ALA A 159 1.90 -17.79 -2.10
CA ALA A 159 3.31 -18.09 -2.32
C ALA A 159 3.72 -19.51 -1.86
N GLY A 160 2.84 -20.26 -1.20
CA GLY A 160 3.14 -21.58 -0.66
C GLY A 160 4.13 -21.58 0.51
N ILE A 161 4.28 -20.46 1.21
CA ILE A 161 5.24 -20.28 2.30
C ILE A 161 4.58 -20.63 3.64
N ARG A 162 5.33 -21.32 4.49
CA ARG A 162 4.90 -21.70 5.84
C ARG A 162 5.87 -21.20 6.91
N PRO A 163 5.41 -20.87 8.15
CA PRO A 163 3.99 -20.79 8.57
C PRO A 163 3.20 -19.73 7.80
N ASP A 164 1.90 -19.93 7.64
CA ASP A 164 1.03 -19.01 6.92
C ASP A 164 -0.08 -18.42 7.81
N ASN A 165 -0.80 -17.44 7.31
CA ASN A 165 -1.88 -16.77 8.05
C ASN A 165 -3.04 -17.70 8.40
N LEU A 166 -3.25 -18.81 7.66
CA LEU A 166 -4.32 -19.76 7.92
C LEU A 166 -4.09 -20.53 9.22
N GLU A 167 -2.83 -20.76 9.60
CA GLU A 167 -2.50 -21.47 10.85
C GLU A 167 -2.90 -20.65 12.08
N LEU A 168 -2.84 -19.31 12.00
CA LEU A 168 -3.22 -18.42 13.09
C LEU A 168 -4.72 -18.10 13.12
N LEU A 169 -5.36 -18.10 11.95
CA LEU A 169 -6.73 -17.62 11.77
C LEU A 169 -7.75 -18.29 12.71
N PRO A 170 -7.79 -19.63 12.91
CA PRO A 170 -8.78 -20.27 13.78
C PRO A 170 -8.67 -19.84 15.25
N GLY A 171 -7.46 -19.52 15.70
CA GLY A 171 -7.21 -19.05 17.06
C GLY A 171 -7.69 -17.61 17.27
N ILE A 172 -7.41 -16.76 16.30
CA ILE A 172 -7.71 -15.32 16.38
C ILE A 172 -9.21 -15.06 16.18
N VAL A 173 -9.84 -15.65 15.16
CA VAL A 173 -11.22 -15.32 14.76
C VAL A 173 -12.25 -15.63 15.84
N ARG A 174 -11.95 -16.52 16.77
CA ARG A 174 -12.83 -16.86 17.90
C ARG A 174 -12.79 -15.85 19.05
N GLN A 175 -11.84 -14.94 19.03
CA GLN A 175 -11.54 -14.02 20.12
C GLN A 175 -11.81 -12.55 19.79
N ILE A 176 -12.19 -12.25 18.56
CA ILE A 176 -12.36 -10.88 18.05
C ILE A 176 -13.80 -10.62 17.62
N GLN A 177 -14.20 -9.35 17.52
CA GLN A 177 -15.52 -8.97 17.01
C GLN A 177 -15.70 -9.26 15.52
N GLY A 178 -14.64 -9.15 14.76
CA GLY A 178 -14.71 -9.39 13.32
C GLY A 178 -13.37 -9.32 12.63
N ILE A 179 -13.34 -9.85 11.40
CA ILE A 179 -12.16 -9.83 10.56
C ILE A 179 -12.48 -9.24 9.19
N ARG A 180 -11.51 -8.57 8.61
CA ARG A 180 -11.54 -8.06 7.24
C ARG A 180 -10.42 -8.69 6.43
N ARG A 181 -10.74 -9.04 5.19
CA ARG A 181 -9.78 -9.45 4.16
C ARG A 181 -10.06 -8.58 2.93
N ASN A 182 -9.54 -7.36 2.94
CA ASN A 182 -9.90 -6.38 1.92
C ASN A 182 -9.02 -6.48 0.66
N GLY A 183 -7.76 -6.91 0.79
CA GLY A 183 -6.88 -7.22 -0.34
C GLY A 183 -5.99 -6.07 -0.82
N SER A 184 -5.74 -5.08 0.04
CA SER A 184 -4.76 -4.01 -0.14
C SER A 184 -4.06 -3.82 1.20
N ALA A 185 -2.78 -4.20 1.29
CA ALA A 185 -2.01 -4.16 2.53
C ALA A 185 -1.75 -2.71 2.98
N ALA A 186 -1.44 -1.83 2.05
CA ALA A 186 -1.22 -0.42 2.34
C ALA A 186 -2.50 0.24 2.91
N LEU A 187 -3.68 -0.05 2.34
CA LEU A 187 -4.95 0.48 2.88
C LEU A 187 -5.34 -0.17 4.22
N ASP A 188 -5.06 -1.44 4.43
CA ASP A 188 -5.34 -2.09 5.71
C ASP A 188 -4.49 -1.45 6.82
N LEU A 189 -3.20 -1.17 6.60
CA LEU A 189 -2.36 -0.38 7.51
C LEU A 189 -2.91 1.04 7.74
N CYS A 190 -3.36 1.70 6.68
CA CYS A 190 -3.96 3.04 6.78
C CYS A 190 -5.29 3.04 7.57
N ASN A 191 -6.09 1.98 7.46
CA ASN A 191 -7.32 1.87 8.25
C ASN A 191 -7.03 1.58 9.74
N VAL A 192 -5.94 0.89 10.07
CA VAL A 192 -5.46 0.82 11.46
C VAL A 192 -5.01 2.20 11.93
N ALA A 193 -4.25 2.94 11.13
CA ALA A 193 -3.82 4.32 11.44
C ALA A 193 -5.00 5.29 11.67
N ALA A 194 -6.12 5.06 10.97
CA ALA A 194 -7.35 5.83 11.10
C ALA A 194 -8.26 5.37 12.26
N GLY A 195 -7.87 4.35 13.01
CA GLY A 195 -8.68 3.77 14.09
C GLY A 195 -9.95 3.06 13.62
N ARG A 196 -10.03 2.72 12.33
CA ARG A 196 -11.15 1.96 11.74
C ARG A 196 -10.98 0.46 11.96
N PHE A 197 -9.72 0.00 12.00
CA PHE A 197 -9.33 -1.33 12.42
C PHE A 197 -8.44 -1.20 13.65
N ASP A 198 -8.42 -2.23 14.47
CA ASP A 198 -7.65 -2.27 15.71
C ASP A 198 -6.32 -3.01 15.55
N GLY A 199 -6.14 -3.71 14.44
CA GLY A 199 -4.90 -4.37 14.11
C GLY A 199 -4.92 -5.01 12.72
N TYR A 200 -3.71 -5.29 12.23
CA TYR A 200 -3.48 -5.95 10.95
C TYR A 200 -2.31 -6.92 11.06
N TRP A 201 -2.42 -8.08 10.43
CA TRP A 201 -1.31 -9.00 10.26
C TRP A 201 -1.35 -9.66 8.88
N GLU A 202 -0.22 -9.77 8.24
CA GLU A 202 -0.02 -10.54 7.03
C GLU A 202 1.45 -10.94 6.90
N PHE A 203 1.72 -12.17 6.47
CA PHE A 203 3.08 -12.65 6.22
C PHE A 203 3.45 -12.53 4.74
N CYS A 204 4.76 -12.46 4.47
CA CYS A 204 5.34 -12.48 3.12
C CYS A 204 4.95 -11.27 2.26
N LEU A 205 4.78 -10.12 2.88
CA LEU A 205 4.64 -8.84 2.18
C LEU A 205 6.01 -8.33 1.73
N ASN A 206 6.01 -7.63 0.61
CA ASN A 206 7.18 -6.93 0.11
C ASN A 206 7.29 -5.54 0.72
N LEU A 207 8.45 -4.90 0.53
CA LEU A 207 8.67 -3.57 1.07
C LEU A 207 7.71 -2.52 0.47
N TYR A 208 7.36 -2.64 -0.80
CA TYR A 208 6.46 -1.70 -1.47
C TYR A 208 5.02 -1.78 -0.96
N ASP A 209 4.58 -2.95 -0.50
CA ASP A 209 3.25 -3.15 0.10
C ASP A 209 3.09 -2.38 1.42
N VAL A 210 4.20 -2.21 2.18
CA VAL A 210 4.12 -1.77 3.58
C VAL A 210 4.84 -0.45 3.90
N ALA A 211 5.83 -0.03 3.12
CA ALA A 211 6.72 1.06 3.51
C ALA A 211 5.99 2.38 3.81
N ALA A 212 5.02 2.77 2.98
CA ALA A 212 4.24 3.98 3.21
C ALA A 212 3.22 3.79 4.33
N GLY A 213 2.43 2.69 4.29
CA GLY A 213 1.41 2.39 5.30
C GLY A 213 1.97 2.24 6.70
N ALA A 214 3.14 1.61 6.86
CA ALA A 214 3.80 1.46 8.15
C ALA A 214 4.23 2.81 8.76
N LEU A 215 4.79 3.72 7.95
CA LEU A 215 5.10 5.06 8.44
C LEU A 215 3.82 5.80 8.85
N ILE A 216 2.76 5.74 8.05
CA ILE A 216 1.49 6.39 8.35
C ILE A 216 0.93 5.85 9.68
N LEU A 217 0.98 4.53 9.89
CA LEU A 217 0.56 3.90 11.12
C LEU A 217 1.39 4.35 12.33
N GLN A 218 2.72 4.34 12.22
CA GLN A 218 3.62 4.81 13.28
C GLN A 218 3.36 6.26 13.66
N GLU A 219 3.19 7.14 12.67
CA GLU A 219 2.93 8.57 12.88
C GLU A 219 1.51 8.85 13.43
N ALA A 220 0.58 7.88 13.32
CA ALA A 220 -0.74 7.91 13.96
C ALA A 220 -0.73 7.35 15.40
N GLY A 221 0.40 6.82 15.90
CA GLY A 221 0.58 6.31 17.26
C GLY A 221 0.39 4.79 17.38
N GLY A 222 0.47 4.03 16.27
CA GLY A 222 0.42 2.57 16.23
C GLY A 222 1.79 1.93 16.33
#